data_2365816b6bccb10b2a6d04c04b496412
#
_entry.id   2365816b6bccb10b2a6d04c04b496412
#
_cell.length_a   1.000
_cell.length_b   1.000
_cell.length_c   1.000
_cell.angle_alpha   90.00
_cell.angle_beta   90.00
_cell.angle_gamma   90.00
#
_symmetry.space_group_name_H-M   'P 1'
#
loop_
_entity.id
_entity.type
_entity.pdbx_description
1 polymer ?
#
loop_
_entity_poly.entity_id
_entity_poly.type
_entity_poly.pdbx_seq_one_letter_code
_entity_poly.pdbx_strand_id
1 'polypeptide(L)'
;EVWPLKWGGDTITNDFEFVEALKTNENENPSIELIKNFGSEVKAAGADGVAEVVDRWMDVDEVLAWAVVDRTIRNDDGPFHWYCFDGCQPHNYYWYEEPTAGTLHLIPWDLDNAFQNIVKDSNPVTPVADAWGEITANCLPFGYGDWGLMQRSAACDPLFAAWAMFDDDYGRLLSEFL
;
A
#
# COMPACT_ATOMS: atom_id res chain seq x y z
N GLU A 1 10.70 14.10 -3.24
CA GLU A 1 10.10 14.42 -1.94
C GLU A 1 9.50 13.16 -1.33
N VAL A 2 9.43 13.04 -0.02
CA VAL A 2 9.02 11.79 0.66
C VAL A 2 7.86 12.07 1.60
N TRP A 3 6.80 11.31 1.48
CA TRP A 3 5.60 11.40 2.31
C TRP A 3 5.24 10.07 2.98
N PRO A 4 5.02 10.03 4.30
CA PRO A 4 4.39 8.90 4.99
C PRO A 4 2.87 9.03 4.90
N LEU A 5 2.33 9.08 3.70
CA LEU A 5 0.89 9.14 3.53
C LEU A 5 0.30 7.76 3.74
N LYS A 6 -0.53 7.61 4.74
CA LYS A 6 -1.42 6.46 4.91
C LYS A 6 -2.56 6.58 3.90
N TRP A 7 -2.24 6.40 2.63
CA TRP A 7 -3.20 6.64 1.59
C TRP A 7 -3.77 5.33 1.06
N GLY A 8 -5.04 5.14 1.33
CA GLY A 8 -5.93 4.45 0.48
C GLY A 8 -6.78 5.50 -0.21
N GLY A 9 -6.85 5.51 -1.50
CA GLY A 9 -7.38 6.51 -2.44
C GLY A 9 -8.41 7.57 -2.04
N ASP A 10 -8.93 7.53 -0.83
CA ASP A 10 -10.00 8.42 -0.37
C ASP A 10 -9.61 9.34 0.81
N THR A 11 -8.45 9.19 1.42
CA THR A 11 -8.22 9.75 2.76
C THR A 11 -7.54 11.11 2.78
N ILE A 12 -6.81 11.52 1.74
CA ILE A 12 -6.21 12.85 1.71
C ILE A 12 -7.03 13.76 0.80
N THR A 13 -7.64 14.75 1.40
CA THR A 13 -8.60 15.62 0.74
C THR A 13 -8.18 17.08 0.66
N ASN A 14 -7.08 17.48 1.31
CA ASN A 14 -6.67 18.87 1.35
C ASN A 14 -5.14 19.05 1.34
N ASP A 15 -4.69 20.20 0.85
CA ASP A 15 -3.28 20.54 0.68
C ASP A 15 -2.51 20.58 1.99
N PHE A 16 -3.16 20.90 3.09
CA PHE A 16 -2.54 20.98 4.40
C PHE A 16 -2.05 19.60 4.88
N GLU A 17 -2.84 18.55 4.67
CA GLU A 17 -2.46 17.17 5.02
C GLU A 17 -1.23 16.69 4.21
N PHE A 18 -1.14 17.04 2.93
CA PHE A 18 0.04 16.74 2.12
C PHE A 18 1.28 17.44 2.66
N VAL A 19 1.18 18.74 2.96
CA VAL A 19 2.31 19.51 3.48
C VAL A 19 2.76 19.01 4.85
N GLU A 20 1.84 18.70 5.75
CA GLU A 20 2.19 18.15 7.07
C GLU A 20 2.80 16.75 7.01
N ALA A 21 2.43 15.97 6.00
CA ALA A 21 2.97 14.63 5.82
C ALA A 21 4.37 14.60 5.19
N LEU A 22 4.85 15.70 4.65
CA LEU A 22 6.16 15.77 4.01
C LEU A 22 7.30 15.47 5.01
N LYS A 23 8.30 14.68 4.59
CA LYS A 23 9.45 14.26 5.43
C LYS A 23 10.80 14.76 4.93
N THR A 24 10.89 15.21 3.69
CA THR A 24 12.10 15.80 3.14
C THR A 24 11.78 17.14 2.48
N ASN A 25 12.75 18.04 2.47
CA ASN A 25 12.60 19.38 1.86
C ASN A 25 11.51 20.26 2.50
N GLU A 26 11.11 19.97 3.71
CA GLU A 26 10.03 20.62 4.46
C GLU A 26 10.19 22.15 4.52
N ASN A 27 11.44 22.64 4.53
CA ASN A 27 11.77 24.07 4.63
C ASN A 27 12.04 24.73 3.26
N GLU A 28 11.90 24.00 2.16
CA GLU A 28 12.25 24.45 0.81
C GLU A 28 11.02 24.83 -0.03
N ASN A 29 9.87 24.95 0.61
CA ASN A 29 8.59 25.22 -0.04
C ASN A 29 8.30 24.22 -1.18
N PRO A 30 8.24 22.91 -0.88
CA PRO A 30 8.09 21.86 -1.86
C PRO A 30 6.75 21.93 -2.61
N SER A 31 6.75 21.47 -3.85
CA SER A 31 5.51 21.26 -4.60
C SER A 31 4.83 19.97 -4.14
N ILE A 32 3.51 20.00 -3.99
CA ILE A 32 2.67 18.83 -3.72
C ILE A 32 1.84 18.42 -4.95
N GLU A 33 2.08 19.05 -6.08
CA GLU A 33 1.23 18.91 -7.26
C GLU A 33 1.30 17.52 -7.89
N LEU A 34 2.46 16.85 -7.85
CA LEU A 34 2.63 15.54 -8.46
C LEU A 34 1.76 14.50 -7.75
N ILE A 35 1.92 14.36 -6.44
CA ILE A 35 1.15 13.39 -5.67
C ILE A 35 -0.36 13.72 -5.64
N LYS A 36 -0.72 14.98 -5.64
CA LYS A 36 -2.13 15.42 -5.76
C LYS A 36 -2.74 15.04 -7.10
N ASN A 37 -2.00 15.25 -8.19
CA ASN A 37 -2.46 14.89 -9.52
C ASN A 37 -2.66 13.38 -9.64
N PHE A 38 -1.69 12.59 -9.16
CA PHE A 38 -1.83 11.14 -9.10
C PHE A 38 -3.09 10.73 -8.33
N GLY A 39 -3.27 11.23 -7.12
CA GLY A 39 -4.46 10.91 -6.32
C GLY A 39 -5.77 11.29 -6.98
N SER A 40 -5.79 12.44 -7.64
CA SER A 40 -6.97 12.89 -8.38
C SER A 40 -7.28 11.99 -9.57
N GLU A 41 -6.25 11.53 -10.28
CA GLU A 41 -6.40 10.61 -11.41
C GLU A 41 -6.86 9.21 -10.95
N VAL A 42 -6.26 8.65 -9.90
CA VAL A 42 -6.72 7.38 -9.28
C VAL A 42 -8.20 7.46 -8.91
N LYS A 43 -8.58 8.54 -8.25
CA LYS A 43 -9.97 8.75 -7.84
C LYS A 43 -10.94 8.91 -9.03
N ALA A 44 -10.50 9.56 -10.09
CA ALA A 44 -11.32 9.81 -11.28
C ALA A 44 -11.45 8.60 -12.21
N ALA A 45 -10.46 7.72 -12.22
CA ALA A 45 -10.38 6.59 -13.15
C ALA A 45 -11.44 5.51 -12.90
N GLY A 46 -11.86 5.33 -11.65
CA GLY A 46 -12.74 4.23 -11.28
C GLY A 46 -12.06 2.85 -11.41
N ALA A 47 -12.78 1.80 -11.10
CA ALA A 47 -12.22 0.45 -11.07
C ALA A 47 -11.65 -0.02 -12.43
N ASP A 48 -12.26 0.37 -13.52
CA ASP A 48 -11.86 -0.11 -14.86
C ASP A 48 -10.64 0.64 -15.44
N GLY A 49 -10.37 1.86 -14.97
CA GLY A 49 -9.31 2.71 -15.55
C GLY A 49 -8.10 2.88 -14.63
N VAL A 50 -8.18 2.47 -13.38
CA VAL A 50 -7.13 2.76 -12.39
C VAL A 50 -5.80 2.05 -12.69
N ALA A 51 -5.83 0.88 -13.31
CA ALA A 51 -4.61 0.16 -13.70
C ALA A 51 -3.78 0.95 -14.72
N GLU A 52 -4.42 1.60 -15.71
CA GLU A 52 -3.73 2.46 -16.68
C GLU A 52 -3.12 3.71 -16.02
N VAL A 53 -3.77 4.23 -14.98
CA VAL A 53 -3.22 5.35 -14.19
C VAL A 53 -1.96 4.90 -13.47
N VAL A 54 -2.02 3.78 -12.77
CA VAL A 54 -0.87 3.23 -12.03
C VAL A 54 0.31 2.96 -12.95
N ASP A 55 0.10 2.27 -14.08
CA ASP A 55 1.13 1.96 -15.06
C ASP A 55 1.83 3.22 -15.63
N ARG A 56 1.11 4.31 -15.73
CA ARG A 56 1.66 5.59 -16.21
C ARG A 56 2.47 6.33 -15.15
N TRP A 57 2.09 6.23 -13.89
CA TRP A 57 2.66 6.99 -12.78
C TRP A 57 3.76 6.28 -12.01
N MET A 58 3.83 4.95 -12.10
CA MET A 58 4.71 4.13 -11.29
C MET A 58 5.41 3.06 -12.14
N ASP A 59 6.55 2.60 -11.68
CA ASP A 59 7.11 1.33 -12.13
C ASP A 59 6.35 0.19 -11.42
N VAL A 60 5.45 -0.45 -12.16
CA VAL A 60 4.61 -1.53 -11.62
C VAL A 60 5.44 -2.71 -11.15
N ASP A 61 6.50 -3.08 -11.89
CA ASP A 61 7.40 -4.18 -11.50
C ASP A 61 8.09 -3.90 -10.16
N GLU A 62 8.46 -2.64 -9.86
CA GLU A 62 9.04 -2.24 -8.57
C GLU A 62 8.04 -2.46 -7.43
N VAL A 63 6.81 -2.03 -7.58
CA VAL A 63 5.76 -2.19 -6.55
C VAL A 63 5.42 -3.66 -6.35
N LEU A 64 5.29 -4.43 -7.43
CA LEU A 64 4.98 -5.85 -7.36
C LEU A 64 6.14 -6.67 -6.77
N ALA A 65 7.39 -6.31 -7.07
CA ALA A 65 8.55 -6.94 -6.44
C ALA A 65 8.53 -6.72 -4.92
N TRP A 66 8.18 -5.52 -4.48
CA TRP A 66 7.97 -5.29 -3.06
C TRP A 66 6.81 -6.11 -2.51
N ALA A 67 5.67 -6.15 -3.18
CA ALA A 67 4.53 -6.97 -2.76
C ALA A 67 4.91 -8.45 -2.60
N VAL A 68 5.70 -9.00 -3.52
CA VAL A 68 6.24 -10.36 -3.44
C VAL A 68 7.08 -10.55 -2.16
N VAL A 69 8.00 -9.64 -1.89
CA VAL A 69 8.85 -9.73 -0.69
C VAL A 69 8.01 -9.60 0.57
N ASP A 70 7.21 -8.55 0.67
CA ASP A 70 6.36 -8.22 1.83
C ASP A 70 5.45 -9.40 2.21
N ARG A 71 4.78 -9.98 1.21
CA ARG A 71 3.89 -11.14 1.39
C ARG A 71 4.65 -12.42 1.74
N THR A 72 5.81 -12.64 1.15
CA THR A 72 6.62 -13.84 1.39
C THR A 72 7.21 -13.85 2.79
N ILE A 73 7.70 -12.71 3.28
CA ILE A 73 8.21 -12.58 4.65
C ILE A 73 7.10 -12.41 5.68
N ARG A 74 5.85 -12.37 5.23
CA ARG A 74 4.67 -12.17 6.09
C ARG A 74 4.81 -10.94 6.98
N ASN A 75 5.05 -9.80 6.36
CA ASN A 75 5.05 -8.54 7.05
C ASN A 75 3.59 -8.15 7.34
N ASP A 76 3.15 -8.28 8.57
CA ASP A 76 1.77 -8.00 8.94
C ASP A 76 1.53 -6.54 9.40
N ASP A 77 2.56 -5.72 9.34
CA ASP A 77 2.50 -4.27 9.54
C ASP A 77 2.92 -3.49 8.28
N GLY A 78 2.84 -4.12 7.13
CA GLY A 78 3.21 -3.55 5.84
C GLY A 78 2.05 -2.92 5.07
N PRO A 79 2.34 -2.38 3.87
CA PRO A 79 1.33 -1.69 3.08
C PRO A 79 0.27 -2.61 2.49
N PHE A 80 0.57 -3.91 2.33
CA PHE A 80 -0.33 -4.88 1.73
C PHE A 80 -1.18 -5.66 2.75
N HIS A 81 -1.07 -5.32 4.03
CA HIS A 81 -1.88 -5.88 5.10
C HIS A 81 -2.60 -4.77 5.88
N TRP A 82 -3.91 -4.69 5.73
CA TRP A 82 -4.74 -3.61 6.27
C TRP A 82 -5.43 -4.02 7.56
N TYR A 83 -4.72 -3.98 8.66
CA TYR A 83 -5.36 -4.17 9.96
C TYR A 83 -6.06 -2.90 10.44
N CYS A 84 -7.04 -3.08 11.34
CA CYS A 84 -7.93 -2.02 11.81
C CYS A 84 -7.63 -1.72 13.26
N PHE A 85 -6.93 -0.64 13.56
CA PHE A 85 -6.69 -0.17 14.93
C PHE A 85 -7.41 1.15 15.20
N ASP A 86 -7.36 2.09 14.30
CA ASP A 86 -8.13 3.34 14.31
C ASP A 86 -8.59 3.63 12.88
N GLY A 87 -9.40 2.72 12.38
CA GLY A 87 -9.68 2.56 10.96
C GLY A 87 -8.88 1.40 10.36
N CYS A 88 -9.18 1.00 9.13
CA CYS A 88 -8.42 -0.02 8.41
C CYS A 88 -7.57 0.68 7.36
N GLN A 89 -6.26 0.61 7.46
CA GLN A 89 -5.36 1.38 6.62
C GLN A 89 -4.00 0.66 6.46
N PRO A 90 -3.25 0.98 5.40
CA PRO A 90 -1.90 0.49 5.21
C PRO A 90 -0.92 1.19 6.17
N HIS A 91 0.21 0.54 6.44
CA HIS A 91 1.24 1.02 7.35
C HIS A 91 2.63 0.89 6.74
N ASN A 92 3.61 1.56 7.35
CA ASN A 92 5.04 1.36 7.19
C ASN A 92 5.57 1.45 5.75
N TYR A 93 5.23 2.53 5.08
CA TYR A 93 5.79 2.90 3.79
C TYR A 93 5.81 4.42 3.63
N TYR A 94 6.61 4.88 2.64
CA TYR A 94 6.65 6.28 2.21
C TYR A 94 6.35 6.38 0.72
N TRP A 95 5.77 7.49 0.32
CA TRP A 95 5.73 7.92 -1.06
C TRP A 95 6.94 8.78 -1.38
N TYR A 96 7.61 8.49 -2.49
CA TYR A 96 8.68 9.32 -3.04
C TYR A 96 8.26 9.85 -4.40
N GLU A 97 8.33 11.16 -4.58
CA GLU A 97 8.21 11.80 -5.89
C GLU A 97 9.58 11.91 -6.55
N GLU A 98 9.70 11.40 -7.78
CA GLU A 98 10.81 11.68 -8.67
C GLU A 98 10.40 12.80 -9.65
N PRO A 99 10.72 14.06 -9.37
CA PRO A 99 10.16 15.19 -10.12
C PRO A 99 10.72 15.30 -11.55
N THR A 100 11.88 14.70 -11.82
CA THR A 100 12.50 14.72 -13.16
C THR A 100 11.77 13.77 -14.11
N ALA A 101 11.43 12.59 -13.64
CA ALA A 101 10.68 11.59 -14.39
C ALA A 101 9.16 11.86 -14.35
N GLY A 102 8.68 12.53 -13.30
CA GLY A 102 7.26 12.71 -13.04
C GLY A 102 6.59 11.43 -12.54
N THR A 103 7.34 10.58 -11.83
CA THR A 103 6.88 9.28 -11.32
C THR A 103 6.82 9.27 -9.81
N LEU A 104 6.07 8.31 -9.29
CA LEU A 104 5.94 8.03 -7.86
C LEU A 104 6.50 6.65 -7.54
N HIS A 105 7.15 6.55 -6.40
CA HIS A 105 7.70 5.30 -5.88
C HIS A 105 7.17 5.01 -4.49
N LEU A 106 6.99 3.74 -4.19
CA LEU A 106 6.59 3.26 -2.88
C LEU A 106 7.83 2.73 -2.16
N ILE A 107 8.22 3.34 -1.05
CA ILE A 107 9.43 2.99 -0.31
C ILE A 107 9.06 2.19 0.94
N PRO A 108 9.58 0.94 1.09
CA PRO A 108 9.40 0.16 2.32
C PRO A 108 10.01 0.85 3.53
N TRP A 109 9.32 0.72 4.67
CA TRP A 109 9.79 1.21 5.95
C TRP A 109 9.40 0.22 7.05
N ASP A 110 10.21 0.13 8.11
CA ASP A 110 9.90 -0.54 9.37
C ASP A 110 9.43 -2.00 9.20
N LEU A 111 10.30 -2.86 8.67
CA LEU A 111 10.01 -4.27 8.40
C LEU A 111 10.26 -5.18 9.63
N ASP A 112 10.21 -4.65 10.84
CA ASP A 112 10.54 -5.38 12.05
C ASP A 112 9.45 -6.36 12.52
N ASN A 113 8.24 -6.23 11.99
CA ASN A 113 7.14 -7.18 12.21
C ASN A 113 7.10 -8.33 11.18
N ALA A 114 8.13 -8.47 10.37
CA ALA A 114 8.24 -9.60 9.45
C ALA A 114 8.61 -10.90 10.19
N PHE A 115 8.05 -12.02 9.74
CA PHE A 115 8.21 -13.36 10.33
C PHE A 115 7.74 -13.47 11.79
N GLN A 116 7.12 -12.46 12.33
CA GLN A 116 6.67 -12.46 13.71
C GLN A 116 5.28 -13.05 13.85
N ASN A 117 5.02 -13.56 15.04
CA ASN A 117 3.68 -13.93 15.48
C ASN A 117 3.22 -12.95 16.55
N ILE A 118 2.61 -11.86 16.13
CA ILE A 118 2.04 -10.87 17.07
C ILE A 118 0.72 -11.35 17.72
N VAL A 119 0.17 -12.46 17.24
CA VAL A 119 -1.14 -12.95 17.66
C VAL A 119 -1.05 -14.17 18.57
N LYS A 120 -0.10 -15.06 18.32
CA LYS A 120 0.08 -16.32 19.07
C LYS A 120 1.55 -16.64 19.27
N ASP A 121 2.00 -16.69 20.49
CA ASP A 121 3.37 -17.08 20.85
C ASP A 121 3.77 -18.48 20.36
N SER A 122 2.78 -19.35 20.17
CA SER A 122 2.98 -20.72 19.72
C SER A 122 3.02 -20.88 18.19
N ASN A 123 2.67 -19.85 17.44
CA ASN A 123 2.69 -19.89 15.99
C ASN A 123 3.88 -19.07 15.48
N PRO A 124 4.90 -19.71 14.91
CA PRO A 124 6.16 -19.03 14.54
C PRO A 124 5.99 -17.98 13.44
N VAL A 125 4.89 -17.99 12.73
CA VAL A 125 4.62 -17.01 11.67
C VAL A 125 3.14 -16.65 11.68
N THR A 126 2.84 -15.38 11.82
CA THR A 126 1.47 -14.88 11.72
C THR A 126 0.95 -15.08 10.31
N PRO A 127 -0.14 -15.84 10.12
CA PRO A 127 -0.73 -15.97 8.80
C PRO A 127 -1.34 -14.65 8.39
N VAL A 128 -0.97 -14.12 7.26
CA VAL A 128 -1.69 -13.05 6.59
C VAL A 128 -2.99 -13.63 6.06
N ALA A 129 -4.10 -13.28 6.69
CA ALA A 129 -5.39 -13.88 6.40
C ALA A 129 -6.02 -13.37 5.10
N ASP A 130 -5.47 -12.30 4.57
CA ASP A 130 -5.88 -11.68 3.32
C ASP A 130 -4.87 -12.01 2.21
N ALA A 131 -5.31 -12.57 1.10
CA ALA A 131 -4.57 -12.51 -0.14
C ALA A 131 -4.74 -11.09 -0.68
N TRP A 132 -3.67 -10.35 -0.87
CA TRP A 132 -3.71 -8.91 -1.13
C TRP A 132 -4.59 -8.49 -2.32
N GLY A 133 -4.77 -9.38 -3.29
CA GLY A 133 -5.66 -9.19 -4.44
C GLY A 133 -7.10 -9.66 -4.20
N GLU A 134 -7.41 -10.28 -3.06
CA GLU A 134 -8.77 -10.70 -2.75
C GLU A 134 -9.63 -9.54 -2.26
N ILE A 135 -10.85 -9.49 -2.74
CA ILE A 135 -11.86 -8.54 -2.27
C ILE A 135 -12.90 -9.32 -1.49
N THR A 136 -13.04 -8.99 -0.20
CA THR A 136 -14.17 -9.50 0.58
C THR A 136 -15.49 -8.97 0.01
N ALA A 137 -16.53 -9.79 -0.01
CA ALA A 137 -17.79 -9.52 -0.72
C ALA A 137 -18.44 -8.14 -0.43
N ASN A 138 -18.11 -7.52 0.68
CA ASN A 138 -18.69 -6.25 1.12
C ASN A 138 -17.63 -5.24 1.62
N CYS A 139 -16.35 -5.55 1.50
CA CYS A 139 -15.25 -4.73 2.01
C CYS A 139 -15.37 -4.32 3.49
N LEU A 140 -16.11 -5.07 4.28
CA LEU A 140 -16.20 -4.85 5.72
C LEU A 140 -15.02 -5.51 6.45
N PRO A 141 -14.59 -4.94 7.59
CA PRO A 141 -13.60 -5.57 8.43
C PRO A 141 -14.05 -6.97 8.90
N PHE A 142 -13.10 -7.90 8.96
CA PHE A 142 -13.30 -9.25 9.47
C PHE A 142 -12.24 -9.61 10.50
N GLY A 143 -12.52 -10.64 11.32
CA GLY A 143 -11.63 -11.03 12.40
C GLY A 143 -10.28 -11.56 11.91
N TYR A 144 -9.22 -11.12 12.57
CA TYR A 144 -7.85 -11.53 12.33
C TYR A 144 -7.20 -11.91 13.66
N GLY A 145 -6.68 -13.13 13.74
CA GLY A 145 -6.04 -13.63 14.94
C GLY A 145 -6.96 -13.81 16.16
N ASP A 146 -6.33 -14.03 17.31
CA ASP A 146 -7.03 -14.45 18.54
C ASP A 146 -7.45 -13.28 19.47
N TRP A 147 -6.91 -12.10 19.29
CA TRP A 147 -7.11 -10.97 20.21
C TRP A 147 -8.24 -10.03 19.81
N GLY A 148 -9.10 -10.48 18.91
CA GLY A 148 -10.16 -9.64 18.39
C GLY A 148 -9.68 -8.55 17.45
N LEU A 149 -8.50 -8.70 16.91
CA LEU A 149 -8.00 -7.83 15.86
C LEU A 149 -8.87 -7.99 14.61
N MET A 150 -9.04 -6.89 13.91
CA MET A 150 -9.79 -6.83 12.67
C MET A 150 -8.86 -6.43 11.53
N GLN A 151 -9.15 -6.92 10.35
CA GLN A 151 -8.50 -6.48 9.11
C GLN A 151 -9.53 -6.26 8.02
N ARG A 152 -9.14 -5.54 6.99
CA ARG A 152 -9.89 -5.35 5.75
C ARG A 152 -9.02 -5.79 4.57
N SER A 153 -9.62 -6.33 3.53
CA SER A 153 -8.88 -6.65 2.31
C SER A 153 -8.24 -5.39 1.71
N ALA A 154 -6.94 -5.46 1.42
CA ALA A 154 -6.20 -4.35 0.82
C ALA A 154 -6.78 -3.95 -0.54
N ALA A 155 -7.21 -4.93 -1.34
CA ALA A 155 -7.81 -4.70 -2.65
C ALA A 155 -9.22 -4.03 -2.61
N CYS A 156 -9.74 -3.76 -1.42
CA CYS A 156 -10.91 -2.87 -1.27
C CYS A 156 -10.57 -1.39 -1.47
N ASP A 157 -9.29 -1.05 -1.50
CA ASP A 157 -8.82 0.26 -1.91
C ASP A 157 -8.54 0.26 -3.42
N PRO A 158 -8.96 1.31 -4.17
CA PRO A 158 -8.79 1.35 -5.62
C PRO A 158 -7.35 1.23 -6.10
N LEU A 159 -6.40 1.81 -5.37
CA LEU A 159 -4.98 1.76 -5.73
C LEU A 159 -4.40 0.36 -5.55
N PHE A 160 -4.69 -0.28 -4.42
CA PHE A 160 -4.23 -1.66 -4.16
C PHE A 160 -4.93 -2.67 -5.08
N ALA A 161 -6.19 -2.44 -5.40
CA ALA A 161 -6.91 -3.22 -6.41
C ALA A 161 -6.27 -3.09 -7.79
N ALA A 162 -5.79 -1.89 -8.16
CA ALA A 162 -5.09 -1.67 -9.42
C ALA A 162 -3.81 -2.50 -9.52
N TRP A 163 -2.97 -2.49 -8.50
CA TRP A 163 -1.75 -3.31 -8.47
C TRP A 163 -2.07 -4.81 -8.56
N ALA A 164 -3.15 -5.25 -7.93
CA ALA A 164 -3.61 -6.64 -7.99
C ALA A 164 -4.10 -7.07 -9.40
N MET A 165 -4.38 -6.14 -10.30
CA MET A 165 -4.74 -6.45 -11.69
C MET A 165 -3.55 -6.94 -12.53
N PHE A 166 -2.32 -6.70 -12.08
CA PHE A 166 -1.09 -7.17 -12.74
C PHE A 166 -0.66 -8.56 -12.22
N ASP A 167 -1.61 -9.50 -12.18
CA ASP A 167 -1.45 -10.83 -11.58
C ASP A 167 -0.38 -11.69 -12.28
N ASP A 168 -0.28 -11.60 -13.62
CA ASP A 168 0.74 -12.30 -14.39
C ASP A 168 2.14 -11.81 -14.04
N ASP A 169 2.34 -10.50 -13.89
CA ASP A 169 3.63 -9.91 -13.51
C ASP A 169 3.98 -10.24 -12.06
N TYR A 170 3.02 -10.21 -11.15
CA TYR A 170 3.20 -10.67 -9.79
C TYR A 170 3.64 -12.15 -9.74
N GLY A 171 2.98 -13.03 -10.50
CA GLY A 171 3.34 -14.44 -10.59
C GLY A 171 4.74 -14.68 -11.17
N ARG A 172 5.13 -13.89 -12.17
CA ARG A 172 6.49 -13.91 -12.73
C ARG A 172 7.52 -13.53 -11.68
N LEU A 173 7.36 -12.39 -11.02
CA LEU A 173 8.28 -11.90 -9.98
C LEU A 173 8.36 -12.85 -8.79
N LEU A 174 7.25 -13.41 -8.35
CA LEU A 174 7.23 -14.43 -7.29
C LEU A 174 8.07 -15.66 -7.67
N SER A 175 7.99 -16.11 -8.93
CA SER A 175 8.78 -17.23 -9.44
C SER A 175 10.28 -16.91 -9.55
N GLU A 176 10.63 -15.67 -9.80
CA GLU A 176 12.03 -15.20 -9.82
C GLU A 176 12.61 -15.08 -8.41
N PHE A 177 11.78 -14.77 -7.43
CA PHE A 177 12.18 -14.60 -6.03
C PHE A 177 12.38 -15.95 -5.32
N LEU A 178 11.61 -16.99 -5.63
CA LEU A 178 11.64 -18.32 -5.01
C LEU A 178 12.65 -19.26 -5.70
#